data_f0d19400a989b352f5559ba0b1fcb2a2
#
_entry.id   f0d19400a989b352f5559ba0b1fcb2a2
#
_cell.length_a   1.000
_cell.length_b   1.000
_cell.length_c   1.000
_cell.angle_alpha   90.00
_cell.angle_beta   90.00
_cell.angle_gamma   90.00
#
_symmetry.space_group_name_H-M   'P 1'
#
loop_
_entity.id
_entity.type
_entity.pdbx_description
1 polymer ?
#
loop_
_entity_poly.entity_id
_entity_poly.type
_entity_poly.pdbx_seq_one_letter_code
_entity_poly.pdbx_strand_id
1 'polypeptide(L)'
;PCNNTISSPSEFICEITSDCEEIVLLHGGKGGLGNNHFKSSTNQAPRYAQPGESGKEEWKILELKVLADVGLVGFPNAGKSTLLSVVSAAKPEIANYPFTTLVPNLGIVAYRDHKSFVMADIPGIIEGAHKGKGLGHRFLRHIERNAVLLFMIPADSDDILEAVSYTHLRAHETSDY
;
A
#
# COMPACT_ATOMS: atom_id res chain seq x y z
N PRO A 1 -7.37 3.52 -3.83
CA PRO A 1 -6.43 4.43 -3.18
C PRO A 1 -5.23 3.63 -2.67
N CYS A 2 -4.04 4.04 -3.12
CA CYS A 2 -2.80 3.40 -2.69
C CYS A 2 -2.46 3.95 -1.31
N ASN A 3 -2.50 3.12 -0.28
CA ASN A 3 -2.14 3.54 1.07
C ASN A 3 -0.62 3.53 1.21
N ASN A 4 -0.03 4.69 1.34
CA ASN A 4 1.39 4.85 1.61
C ASN A 4 1.59 5.13 3.10
N THR A 5 2.42 4.34 3.75
CA THR A 5 2.72 4.50 5.18
C THR A 5 4.06 5.18 5.38
N ILE A 6 4.12 6.11 6.30
CA ILE A 6 5.35 6.78 6.72
C ILE A 6 5.58 6.49 8.19
N SER A 7 6.77 5.99 8.51
CA SER A 7 7.17 5.69 9.87
C SER A 7 8.60 6.17 10.17
N SER A 8 8.92 6.34 11.43
CA SER A 8 10.29 6.39 11.92
C SER A 8 10.71 4.97 12.35
N PRO A 9 12.00 4.69 12.59
CA PRO A 9 12.45 3.36 12.98
C PRO A 9 11.77 2.78 14.24
N SER A 10 11.14 3.61 15.03
CA SER A 10 10.49 3.23 16.29
C SER A 10 9.01 3.58 16.39
N GLU A 11 8.45 4.36 15.44
CA GLU A 11 7.09 4.88 15.56
C GLU A 11 6.41 5.08 14.20
N PHE A 12 5.14 4.70 14.13
CA PHE A 12 4.25 5.05 13.01
C PHE A 12 3.93 6.56 13.07
N ILE A 13 4.05 7.25 11.94
CA ILE A 13 3.80 8.69 11.85
C ILE A 13 2.44 8.95 11.23
N CYS A 14 2.23 8.47 10.01
CA CYS A 14 0.99 8.70 9.27
C CYS A 14 0.86 7.73 8.09
N GLU A 15 -0.34 7.68 7.56
CA GLU A 15 -0.68 6.98 6.33
C GLU A 15 -1.34 7.97 5.36
N ILE A 16 -0.85 8.01 4.12
CA ILE A 16 -1.41 8.85 3.06
C ILE A 16 -2.40 7.98 2.29
N THR A 17 -3.66 8.35 2.31
CA THR A 17 -4.76 7.56 1.73
C THR A 17 -5.39 8.21 0.50
N SER A 18 -5.17 9.49 0.30
CA SER A 18 -5.78 10.28 -0.78
C SER A 18 -4.73 10.78 -1.77
N ASP A 19 -5.12 10.91 -3.03
CA ASP A 19 -4.30 11.60 -4.01
C ASP A 19 -4.14 13.08 -3.65
N CYS A 20 -2.95 13.62 -3.86
CA CYS A 20 -2.59 15.01 -3.55
C CYS A 20 -2.62 15.37 -2.05
N GLU A 21 -2.63 14.38 -1.16
CA GLU A 21 -2.45 14.62 0.28
C GLU A 21 -0.98 14.95 0.56
N GLU A 22 -0.76 16.07 1.24
CA GLU A 22 0.57 16.55 1.60
C GLU A 22 0.74 16.55 3.13
N ILE A 23 1.82 15.96 3.60
CA ILE A 23 2.12 15.88 5.03
C ILE A 23 3.52 16.43 5.30
N VAL A 24 3.62 17.36 6.24
CA VAL A 24 4.90 17.91 6.68
C VAL A 24 5.55 16.94 7.65
N LEU A 25 6.64 16.30 7.24
CA LEU A 25 7.36 15.32 8.06
C LEU A 25 8.36 15.97 9.01
N LEU A 26 9.01 17.05 8.59
CA LEU A 26 10.02 17.75 9.35
C LEU A 26 9.94 19.25 9.06
N HIS A 27 10.24 20.05 10.06
CA HIS A 27 10.37 21.47 9.90
C HIS A 27 11.85 21.86 9.78
N GLY A 28 12.15 22.76 8.86
CA GLY A 28 13.45 23.39 8.75
C GLY A 28 13.78 24.26 9.98
N GLY A 29 15.04 24.61 10.12
CA GLY A 29 15.48 25.54 11.15
C GLY A 29 14.97 26.96 10.91
N LYS A 30 14.97 27.76 11.95
CA LYS A 30 14.59 29.17 11.86
C LYS A 30 15.83 30.02 11.65
N GLY A 31 15.78 30.93 10.66
CA GLY A 31 16.84 31.88 10.40
C GLY A 31 17.11 32.78 11.62
N GLY A 32 18.38 33.11 11.84
CA GLY A 32 18.78 34.06 12.88
C GLY A 32 18.43 35.52 12.55
N LEU A 33 18.55 36.36 13.53
CA LEU A 33 18.35 37.82 13.38
C LEU A 33 19.68 38.52 13.30
N GLY A 34 19.90 39.23 12.21
CA GLY A 34 21.10 40.05 12.02
C GLY A 34 21.10 41.31 12.92
N ASN A 35 22.25 41.95 13.03
CA ASN A 35 22.46 43.10 13.89
C ASN A 35 21.50 44.28 13.60
N ASN A 36 20.98 44.37 12.38
CA ASN A 36 20.04 45.42 12.01
C ASN A 36 18.70 45.37 12.78
N HIS A 37 18.28 44.16 13.19
CA HIS A 37 17.08 43.97 13.99
C HIS A 37 17.21 44.49 15.42
N PHE A 38 18.44 44.68 15.89
CA PHE A 38 18.70 45.10 17.27
C PHE A 38 19.05 46.61 17.35
N LYS A 39 18.85 47.37 16.29
CA LYS A 39 18.99 48.82 16.29
C LYS A 39 17.94 49.46 17.18
N SER A 40 18.39 50.38 18.01
CA SER A 40 17.51 51.21 18.84
C SER A 40 18.01 52.68 18.80
N SER A 41 17.19 53.57 19.35
CA SER A 41 17.56 55.00 19.44
C SER A 41 18.87 55.25 20.22
N THR A 42 19.19 54.40 21.16
CA THR A 42 20.40 54.46 22.00
C THR A 42 21.57 53.63 21.47
N ASN A 43 21.28 52.63 20.59
CA ASN A 43 22.30 51.76 19.99
C ASN A 43 22.05 51.63 18.49
N GLN A 44 22.60 52.55 17.71
CA GLN A 44 22.37 52.59 16.25
C GLN A 44 23.24 51.60 15.47
N ALA A 45 24.31 51.07 16.08
CA ALA A 45 25.22 50.12 15.43
C ALA A 45 25.53 48.92 16.36
N PRO A 46 24.51 48.05 16.63
CA PRO A 46 24.74 46.88 17.48
C PRO A 46 25.73 45.92 16.80
N ARG A 47 26.66 45.37 17.62
CA ARG A 47 27.66 44.40 17.15
C ARG A 47 27.35 42.96 17.46
N TYR A 48 26.09 42.64 17.75
CA TYR A 48 25.62 41.31 18.02
C TYR A 48 24.49 40.91 17.09
N ALA A 49 24.39 39.63 16.85
CA ALA A 49 23.34 38.97 16.10
C ALA A 49 22.84 37.76 16.84
N GLN A 50 21.61 37.34 16.60
CA GLN A 50 21.07 36.11 17.15
C GLN A 50 21.31 34.98 16.12
N PRO A 51 21.96 33.88 16.51
CA PRO A 51 22.12 32.73 15.64
C PRO A 51 20.75 32.13 15.29
N GLY A 52 20.68 31.46 14.16
CA GLY A 52 19.51 30.66 13.77
C GLY A 52 19.40 29.38 14.59
N GLU A 53 18.24 28.77 14.51
CA GLU A 53 17.98 27.44 15.04
C GLU A 53 18.27 26.39 13.95
N SER A 54 18.95 25.32 14.31
CA SER A 54 19.21 24.21 13.39
C SER A 54 17.92 23.47 13.03
N GLY A 55 17.80 23.03 11.79
CA GLY A 55 16.75 22.12 11.37
C GLY A 55 16.88 20.74 12.01
N LYS A 56 15.84 19.95 11.94
CA LYS A 56 15.83 18.54 12.37
C LYS A 56 16.17 17.64 11.21
N GLU A 57 17.00 16.64 11.47
CA GLU A 57 17.33 15.58 10.51
C GLU A 57 16.90 14.24 11.12
N GLU A 58 16.11 13.46 10.38
CA GLU A 58 15.66 12.15 10.84
C GLU A 58 15.54 11.19 9.64
N TRP A 59 15.82 9.93 9.90
CA TRP A 59 15.53 8.86 8.96
C TRP A 59 14.05 8.51 9.00
N LYS A 60 13.41 8.47 7.82
CA LYS A 60 12.01 8.07 7.66
C LYS A 60 11.92 6.89 6.70
N ILE A 61 11.08 5.92 7.04
CA ILE A 61 10.77 4.78 6.21
C ILE A 61 9.47 5.08 5.46
N LEU A 62 9.55 5.08 4.14
CA LEU A 62 8.39 5.21 3.27
C LEU A 62 8.02 3.82 2.76
N GLU A 63 6.82 3.35 3.06
CA GLU A 63 6.32 2.07 2.63
C GLU A 63 5.15 2.25 1.68
N LEU A 64 5.31 1.78 0.44
CA LEU A 64 4.24 1.74 -0.54
C LEU A 64 3.47 0.42 -0.37
N LYS A 65 2.20 0.50 0.03
CA LYS A 65 1.35 -0.68 0.31
C LYS A 65 0.53 -1.15 -0.90
N VAL A 66 1.01 -0.96 -2.11
CA VAL A 66 0.40 -1.53 -3.32
C VAL A 66 0.92 -2.94 -3.51
N LEU A 67 0.01 -3.89 -3.71
CA LEU A 67 0.37 -5.28 -3.96
C LEU A 67 0.49 -5.53 -5.47
N ALA A 68 -0.57 -5.23 -6.22
CA ALA A 68 -0.63 -5.41 -7.66
C ALA A 68 -1.75 -4.56 -8.28
N ASP A 69 -1.71 -4.41 -9.60
CA ASP A 69 -2.78 -3.76 -10.35
C ASP A 69 -4.02 -4.65 -10.45
N VAL A 70 -3.80 -5.97 -10.61
CA VAL A 70 -4.86 -6.97 -10.70
C VAL A 70 -4.62 -8.09 -9.71
N GLY A 71 -5.57 -8.34 -8.82
CA GLY A 71 -5.56 -9.48 -7.90
C GLY A 71 -6.44 -10.62 -8.42
N LEU A 72 -5.89 -11.84 -8.51
CA LEU A 72 -6.65 -13.04 -8.84
C LEU A 72 -7.32 -13.59 -7.59
N VAL A 73 -8.64 -13.74 -7.64
CA VAL A 73 -9.45 -14.25 -6.54
C VAL A 73 -10.29 -15.41 -7.05
N GLY A 74 -10.42 -16.47 -6.27
CA GLY A 74 -11.22 -17.64 -6.63
C GLY A 74 -10.92 -18.85 -5.76
N PHE A 75 -11.73 -19.88 -5.91
CA PHE A 75 -11.58 -21.12 -5.15
C PHE A 75 -10.21 -21.79 -5.37
N PRO A 76 -9.76 -22.64 -4.43
CA PRO A 76 -8.63 -23.52 -4.67
C PRO A 76 -8.84 -24.31 -5.98
N ASN A 77 -7.78 -24.51 -6.73
CA ASN A 77 -7.79 -25.23 -8.01
C ASN A 77 -8.63 -24.57 -9.15
N ALA A 78 -9.14 -23.38 -8.98
CA ALA A 78 -9.81 -22.62 -10.06
C ALA A 78 -8.88 -22.21 -11.23
N GLY A 79 -7.61 -22.59 -11.20
CA GLY A 79 -6.68 -22.31 -12.28
C GLY A 79 -5.95 -20.95 -12.18
N LYS A 80 -6.03 -20.23 -11.06
CA LYS A 80 -5.42 -18.90 -10.88
C LYS A 80 -3.93 -18.88 -11.21
N SER A 81 -3.16 -19.74 -10.57
CA SER A 81 -1.70 -19.82 -10.77
C SER A 81 -1.35 -20.28 -12.18
N THR A 82 -2.19 -21.12 -12.78
CA THR A 82 -2.04 -21.55 -14.18
C THR A 82 -2.27 -20.37 -15.11
N LEU A 83 -3.33 -19.60 -14.93
CA LEU A 83 -3.58 -18.38 -15.70
C LEU A 83 -2.38 -17.44 -15.57
N LEU A 84 -1.93 -17.15 -14.33
CA LEU A 84 -0.80 -16.26 -14.10
C LEU A 84 0.46 -16.73 -14.84
N SER A 85 0.75 -18.03 -14.84
CA SER A 85 1.92 -18.58 -15.52
C SER A 85 1.86 -18.49 -17.03
N VAL A 86 0.65 -18.51 -17.61
CA VAL A 86 0.44 -18.43 -19.07
C VAL A 86 0.48 -16.99 -19.56
N VAL A 87 -0.12 -16.05 -18.83
CA VAL A 87 -0.23 -14.64 -19.26
C VAL A 87 0.99 -13.79 -18.87
N SER A 88 1.78 -14.24 -17.92
CA SER A 88 2.98 -13.51 -17.47
C SER A 88 4.08 -13.55 -18.54
N ALA A 89 4.67 -12.39 -18.82
CA ALA A 89 5.79 -12.26 -19.77
C ALA A 89 7.10 -12.90 -19.24
N ALA A 90 7.21 -13.07 -17.94
CA ALA A 90 8.30 -13.77 -17.27
C ALA A 90 7.72 -14.80 -16.29
N LYS A 91 8.58 -15.71 -15.83
CA LYS A 91 8.18 -16.70 -14.82
C LYS A 91 7.70 -15.95 -13.57
N PRO A 92 6.50 -16.25 -13.03
CA PRO A 92 6.00 -15.60 -11.83
C PRO A 92 6.99 -15.71 -10.68
N GLU A 93 7.20 -14.63 -9.96
CA GLU A 93 8.09 -14.55 -8.81
C GLU A 93 7.30 -14.53 -7.51
N ILE A 94 7.84 -15.22 -6.52
CA ILE A 94 7.32 -15.20 -5.16
C ILE A 94 7.85 -13.95 -4.48
N ALA A 95 6.95 -13.06 -4.07
CA ALA A 95 7.33 -11.81 -3.42
C ALA A 95 7.05 -11.87 -1.92
N ASN A 96 8.10 -11.68 -1.12
CA ASN A 96 8.01 -11.56 0.33
C ASN A 96 7.81 -10.09 0.72
N TYR A 97 6.57 -9.70 0.96
CA TYR A 97 6.27 -8.38 1.50
C TYR A 97 6.17 -8.44 3.03
N PRO A 98 6.81 -7.54 3.78
CA PRO A 98 6.80 -7.56 5.25
C PRO A 98 5.41 -7.38 5.85
N PHE A 99 4.47 -6.85 5.06
CA PHE A 99 3.07 -6.64 5.46
C PHE A 99 2.13 -7.79 5.02
N THR A 100 2.64 -8.83 4.33
CA THR A 100 1.83 -9.97 3.89
C THR A 100 2.14 -11.21 4.73
N THR A 101 1.10 -11.86 5.24
CA THR A 101 1.24 -13.15 5.93
C THR A 101 1.12 -14.35 4.99
N LEU A 102 0.58 -14.11 3.80
CA LEU A 102 0.52 -15.04 2.68
C LEU A 102 1.45 -14.50 1.60
N VAL A 103 2.27 -15.34 1.06
CA VAL A 103 3.25 -14.96 0.03
C VAL A 103 2.56 -15.00 -1.34
N PRO A 104 2.26 -13.86 -1.96
CA PRO A 104 1.63 -13.83 -3.27
C PRO A 104 2.62 -14.19 -4.37
N ASN A 105 2.13 -14.85 -5.42
CA ASN A 105 2.88 -15.00 -6.66
C ASN A 105 2.57 -13.82 -7.56
N LEU A 106 3.59 -13.09 -8.00
CA LEU A 106 3.44 -11.94 -8.87
C LEU A 106 3.88 -12.28 -10.28
N GLY A 107 3.14 -11.80 -11.27
CA GLY A 107 3.49 -11.89 -12.68
C GLY A 107 3.32 -10.56 -13.37
N ILE A 108 4.24 -10.22 -14.26
CA ILE A 108 4.14 -9.03 -15.10
C ILE A 108 3.46 -9.43 -16.39
N VAL A 109 2.31 -8.83 -16.68
CA VAL A 109 1.53 -9.07 -17.89
C VAL A 109 1.74 -7.91 -18.84
N ALA A 110 2.35 -8.20 -19.99
CA ALA A 110 2.52 -7.22 -21.05
C ALA A 110 1.21 -7.07 -21.85
N TYR A 111 0.81 -5.82 -22.10
CA TYR A 111 -0.32 -5.50 -22.97
C TYR A 111 0.01 -4.28 -23.83
N ARG A 112 -0.35 -4.33 -25.09
CA ARG A 112 -0.07 -3.26 -26.06
C ARG A 112 1.38 -2.73 -26.01
N ASP A 113 1.71 -1.81 -26.89
CA ASP A 113 3.07 -1.32 -27.08
C ASP A 113 3.71 -0.79 -25.80
N HIS A 114 4.66 -1.54 -25.27
CA HIS A 114 5.50 -1.19 -24.11
C HIS A 114 4.76 -0.92 -22.78
N LYS A 115 3.51 -1.37 -22.64
CA LYS A 115 2.75 -1.28 -21.39
C LYS A 115 2.66 -2.65 -20.72
N SER A 116 2.74 -2.64 -19.42
CA SER A 116 2.57 -3.83 -18.57
C SER A 116 1.84 -3.46 -17.29
N PHE A 117 1.23 -4.46 -16.67
CA PHE A 117 0.64 -4.35 -15.34
C PHE A 117 1.06 -5.56 -14.50
N VAL A 118 1.00 -5.38 -13.19
CA VAL A 118 1.33 -6.45 -12.24
C VAL A 118 0.06 -7.20 -11.88
N MET A 119 0.09 -8.52 -12.02
CA MET A 119 -0.97 -9.42 -11.59
C MET A 119 -0.50 -10.27 -10.42
N ALA A 120 -1.30 -10.37 -9.37
CA ALA A 120 -1.01 -11.16 -8.19
C ALA A 120 -1.96 -12.35 -8.09
N ASP A 121 -1.41 -13.54 -7.88
CA ASP A 121 -2.17 -14.68 -7.38
C ASP A 121 -2.21 -14.63 -5.87
N ILE A 122 -3.39 -14.37 -5.30
CA ILE A 122 -3.60 -14.31 -3.86
C ILE A 122 -3.99 -15.72 -3.41
N PRO A 123 -3.10 -16.46 -2.70
CA PRO A 123 -3.36 -17.84 -2.30
C PRO A 123 -4.60 -17.92 -1.42
N GLY A 124 -5.53 -18.72 -1.87
CA GLY A 124 -6.55 -19.41 -1.12
C GLY A 124 -7.59 -18.63 -0.33
N ILE A 125 -8.79 -18.53 -0.91
CA ILE A 125 -10.01 -18.65 -0.09
C ILE A 125 -10.01 -20.11 0.36
N ILE A 126 -9.50 -20.39 1.56
CA ILE A 126 -9.56 -21.73 2.15
C ILE A 126 -11.02 -21.99 2.51
N GLU A 127 -11.57 -23.12 2.07
CA GLU A 127 -12.83 -23.67 2.61
C GLU A 127 -12.79 -23.62 4.14
N GLY A 128 -13.74 -22.89 4.75
CA GLY A 128 -13.80 -22.73 6.21
C GLY A 128 -13.35 -21.37 6.74
N ALA A 129 -12.93 -20.40 5.91
CA ALA A 129 -12.71 -19.02 6.34
C ALA A 129 -13.99 -18.38 6.92
N HIS A 130 -15.17 -18.88 6.54
CA HIS A 130 -16.47 -18.52 7.09
C HIS A 130 -16.71 -19.04 8.53
N LYS A 131 -15.93 -20.00 9.01
CA LYS A 131 -16.07 -20.58 10.36
C LYS A 131 -15.24 -19.85 11.44
N GLY A 132 -14.99 -18.57 11.30
CA GLY A 132 -14.55 -17.72 12.42
C GLY A 132 -13.09 -17.83 12.86
N LYS A 133 -12.21 -18.50 12.12
CA LYS A 133 -10.79 -18.61 12.48
C LYS A 133 -9.92 -17.56 11.80
N GLY A 134 -10.10 -16.28 12.13
CA GLY A 134 -9.06 -15.20 11.99
C GLY A 134 -8.36 -14.96 10.65
N LEU A 135 -8.56 -15.79 9.64
CA LEU A 135 -7.92 -15.69 8.31
C LEU A 135 -8.63 -14.68 7.38
N GLY A 136 -9.92 -14.38 7.64
CA GLY A 136 -10.72 -13.50 6.82
C GLY A 136 -10.15 -12.06 6.74
N HIS A 137 -9.84 -11.45 7.88
CA HIS A 137 -9.31 -10.08 7.93
C HIS A 137 -7.93 -9.92 7.29
N ARG A 138 -7.12 -10.97 7.28
CA ARG A 138 -5.80 -10.94 6.64
C ARG A 138 -5.91 -11.01 5.14
N PHE A 139 -6.83 -11.83 4.64
CA PHE A 139 -7.12 -11.98 3.22
C PHE A 139 -7.71 -10.67 2.63
N LEU A 140 -8.64 -10.04 3.34
CA LEU A 140 -9.28 -8.80 2.92
C LEU A 140 -8.26 -7.67 2.76
N ARG A 141 -7.29 -7.55 3.65
CA ARG A 141 -6.19 -6.59 3.52
C ARG A 141 -5.34 -6.78 2.26
N HIS A 142 -5.26 -8.00 1.72
CA HIS A 142 -4.57 -8.24 0.46
C HIS A 142 -5.42 -7.84 -0.75
N ILE A 143 -6.74 -8.03 -0.66
CA ILE A 143 -7.69 -7.61 -1.69
C ILE A 143 -7.70 -6.10 -1.85
N GLU A 144 -7.79 -5.36 -0.75
CA GLU A 144 -7.84 -3.89 -0.72
C GLU A 144 -6.61 -3.21 -1.35
N ARG A 145 -5.51 -3.93 -1.48
CA ARG A 145 -4.25 -3.44 -2.05
C ARG A 145 -4.11 -3.67 -3.55
N ASN A 146 -5.15 -4.10 -4.21
CA ASN A 146 -5.19 -4.25 -5.67
C ASN A 146 -6.15 -3.24 -6.27
N ALA A 147 -5.82 -2.70 -7.43
CA ALA A 147 -6.68 -1.74 -8.12
C ALA A 147 -7.93 -2.40 -8.69
N VAL A 148 -7.79 -3.65 -9.17
CA VAL A 148 -8.87 -4.45 -9.78
C VAL A 148 -8.79 -5.88 -9.27
N LEU A 149 -9.95 -6.52 -9.08
CA LEU A 149 -10.03 -7.94 -8.75
C LEU A 149 -10.58 -8.72 -9.93
N LEU A 150 -9.90 -9.80 -10.29
CA LEU A 150 -10.34 -10.76 -11.30
C LEU A 150 -10.80 -12.05 -10.61
N PHE A 151 -12.10 -12.29 -10.63
CA PHE A 151 -12.69 -13.49 -10.05
C PHE A 151 -12.62 -14.65 -11.02
N MET A 152 -12.05 -15.76 -10.56
CA MET A 152 -11.98 -17.01 -11.31
C MET A 152 -12.91 -18.05 -10.68
N ILE A 153 -13.87 -18.51 -11.48
CA ILE A 153 -14.86 -19.50 -11.06
C ILE A 153 -14.65 -20.74 -11.93
N PRO A 154 -14.56 -21.94 -11.33
CA PRO A 154 -14.50 -23.18 -12.09
C PRO A 154 -15.77 -23.38 -12.92
N ALA A 155 -15.63 -23.85 -14.16
CA ALA A 155 -16.75 -24.07 -15.06
C ALA A 155 -17.67 -25.23 -14.64
N ASP A 156 -17.20 -26.07 -13.75
CA ASP A 156 -17.91 -27.20 -13.15
C ASP A 156 -18.61 -26.82 -11.82
N SER A 157 -18.63 -25.54 -11.48
CA SER A 157 -19.34 -25.06 -10.27
C SER A 157 -20.87 -25.12 -10.49
N ASP A 158 -21.58 -25.76 -9.59
CA ASP A 158 -23.05 -25.92 -9.66
C ASP A 158 -23.79 -24.59 -9.49
N ASP A 159 -23.21 -23.62 -8.77
CA ASP A 159 -23.78 -22.28 -8.56
C ASP A 159 -22.74 -21.17 -8.71
N ILE A 160 -22.72 -20.58 -9.89
CA ILE A 160 -21.82 -19.47 -10.22
C ILE A 160 -22.18 -18.20 -9.44
N LEU A 161 -23.48 -17.95 -9.22
CA LEU A 161 -23.95 -16.74 -8.53
C LEU A 161 -23.63 -16.80 -7.03
N GLU A 162 -23.74 -17.97 -6.41
CA GLU A 162 -23.34 -18.15 -5.01
C GLU A 162 -21.83 -17.96 -4.86
N ALA A 163 -21.02 -18.50 -5.76
CA ALA A 163 -19.57 -18.34 -5.76
C ALA A 163 -19.13 -16.86 -5.90
N VAL A 164 -19.80 -16.09 -6.76
CA VAL A 164 -19.54 -14.64 -6.91
C VAL A 164 -20.04 -13.87 -5.69
N SER A 165 -21.26 -14.14 -5.24
CA SER A 165 -21.86 -13.48 -4.08
C SER A 165 -21.03 -13.68 -2.82
N TYR A 166 -20.52 -14.89 -2.60
CA TYR A 166 -19.66 -15.22 -1.46
C TYR A 166 -18.35 -14.43 -1.42
N THR A 167 -17.76 -14.17 -2.59
CA THR A 167 -16.54 -13.36 -2.71
C THR A 167 -16.82 -11.86 -2.64
N HIS A 168 -17.96 -11.41 -3.19
CA HIS A 168 -18.35 -9.99 -3.25
C HIS A 168 -18.86 -9.45 -1.90
N LEU A 169 -19.71 -10.21 -1.19
CA LEU A 169 -20.24 -9.81 0.12
C LEU A 169 -19.12 -9.60 1.14
N ARG A 170 -18.07 -10.41 1.10
CA ARG A 170 -16.93 -10.26 2.01
C ARG A 170 -16.04 -9.06 1.68
N ALA A 171 -15.99 -8.61 0.45
CA ALA A 171 -15.27 -7.39 0.08
C ALA A 171 -15.99 -6.12 0.57
N HIS A 172 -17.31 -6.17 0.74
CA HIS A 172 -18.13 -5.04 1.20
C HIS A 172 -18.28 -4.95 2.74
N GLU A 173 -18.18 -6.05 3.47
CA GLU A 173 -18.34 -6.03 4.94
C GLU A 173 -17.20 -5.30 5.68
N THR A 174 -16.13 -4.91 5.01
CA THR A 174 -14.98 -4.19 5.62
C THR A 174 -15.01 -2.68 5.39
N SER A 175 -16.01 -2.16 4.68
CA SER A 175 -16.14 -0.72 4.36
C SER A 175 -16.83 0.09 5.46
N ASP A 176 -17.35 -0.53 6.53
CA ASP A 176 -18.16 0.10 7.56
C ASP A 176 -17.52 0.13 8.97
N TYR A 177 -16.17 0.08 9.07
CA TYR A 177 -15.47 0.29 10.36
C TYR A 177 -14.29 1.21 10.20
#